data_43c38abd639326709955692959891161
#
_entry.id   43c38abd639326709955692959891161
#
_cell.length_a   1.000
_cell.length_b   1.000
_cell.length_c   1.000
_cell.angle_alpha   90.00
_cell.angle_beta   90.00
_cell.angle_gamma   90.00
#
_symmetry.space_group_name_H-M   'P 1'
#
loop_
_entity.id
_entity.type
_entity.pdbx_description
1 polymer ?
#
loop_
_entity_poly.entity_id
_entity_poly.type
_entity_poly.pdbx_seq_one_letter_code
_entity_poly.pdbx_strand_id
1 'polypeptide(L)'
;LPMVVLRRLDALLEPTKETVLSEIDFQINTAGLKELDGRGLREASGYVFYNTSKWTLQKLYHTATNSSAILEANFTEYLNGFSQNVIEIIDKFKLKAQIKHMASKDVLLDVLEKFTSRYINLTDKEAVDPDGKKLPPLTNLGMGYVFEELIRKFNEDNNEEAGEHFTPREVINLMTNIVFNPIKDTLPPVITIYDPACGSGGMLTESQNFIKDENGEIRAKSDIYLYGKEINDETYAICNSDMMIKGN
;
A
#
# COMPACT_ATOMS: atom_id res chain seq x y z
N LEU A 1 -1.23 6.68 9.91
CA LEU A 1 -0.61 5.65 9.09
C LEU A 1 -1.59 5.02 8.09
N PRO A 2 -2.81 4.51 8.47
CA PRO A 2 -3.76 3.89 7.52
C PRO A 2 -4.15 4.78 6.34
N MET A 3 -4.32 6.08 6.56
CA MET A 3 -4.63 7.03 5.48
C MET A 3 -3.49 7.21 4.48
N VAL A 4 -2.23 7.05 4.89
CA VAL A 4 -1.07 7.09 3.96
C VAL A 4 -1.07 5.86 3.07
N VAL A 5 -1.34 4.67 3.64
CA VAL A 5 -1.51 3.44 2.85
C VAL A 5 -2.63 3.62 1.84
N LEU A 6 -3.81 4.05 2.30
CA LEU A 6 -4.97 4.27 1.43
C LEU A 6 -4.66 5.27 0.31
N ARG A 7 -3.99 6.38 0.63
CA ARG A 7 -3.61 7.39 -0.38
C ARG A 7 -2.61 6.85 -1.40
N ARG A 8 -1.67 6.00 -0.97
CA ARG A 8 -0.74 5.34 -1.91
C ARG A 8 -1.49 4.39 -2.85
N LEU A 9 -2.37 3.54 -2.33
CA LEU A 9 -3.19 2.63 -3.14
C LEU A 9 -4.08 3.41 -4.12
N ASP A 10 -4.72 4.49 -3.66
CA ASP A 10 -5.54 5.38 -4.49
C ASP A 10 -4.70 6.01 -5.62
N ALA A 11 -3.52 6.54 -5.29
CA ALA A 11 -2.63 7.17 -6.26
C ALA A 11 -2.15 6.22 -7.36
N LEU A 12 -1.94 4.94 -7.04
CA LEU A 12 -1.57 3.91 -7.99
C LEU A 12 -2.73 3.52 -8.92
N LEU A 13 -3.97 3.47 -8.37
CA LEU A 13 -5.17 3.09 -9.13
C LEU A 13 -5.80 4.23 -9.92
N GLU A 14 -5.52 5.48 -9.57
CA GLU A 14 -6.14 6.66 -10.21
C GLU A 14 -5.96 6.67 -11.74
N PRO A 15 -4.77 6.38 -12.31
CA PRO A 15 -4.57 6.39 -13.77
C PRO A 15 -5.38 5.33 -14.53
N THR A 16 -5.73 4.22 -13.89
CA THR A 16 -6.45 3.10 -14.51
C THR A 16 -7.90 3.00 -14.06
N LYS A 17 -8.39 4.00 -13.31
CA LYS A 17 -9.73 3.99 -12.73
C LYS A 17 -10.83 3.80 -13.80
N GLU A 18 -10.77 4.56 -14.88
CA GLU A 18 -11.75 4.47 -15.96
C GLU A 18 -11.67 3.12 -16.70
N THR A 19 -10.48 2.54 -16.82
CA THR A 19 -10.30 1.21 -17.42
C THR A 19 -10.99 0.13 -16.57
N VAL A 20 -10.85 0.20 -15.25
CA VAL A 20 -11.54 -0.72 -14.33
C VAL A 20 -13.05 -0.56 -14.41
N LEU A 21 -13.56 0.68 -14.44
CA LEU A 21 -15.01 0.93 -14.57
C LEU A 21 -15.57 0.44 -15.91
N SER A 22 -14.82 0.60 -17.01
CA SER A 22 -15.18 0.07 -18.32
C SER A 22 -15.19 -1.46 -18.36
N GLU A 23 -14.25 -2.09 -17.66
CA GLU A 23 -14.21 -3.56 -17.51
C GLU A 23 -15.42 -4.07 -16.74
N ILE A 24 -15.83 -3.39 -15.67
CA ILE A 24 -17.05 -3.71 -14.94
C ILE A 24 -18.28 -3.63 -15.83
N ASP A 25 -18.41 -2.54 -16.61
CA ASP A 25 -19.52 -2.37 -17.54
C ASP A 25 -19.55 -3.50 -18.60
N PHE A 26 -18.39 -3.84 -19.16
CA PHE A 26 -18.26 -4.93 -20.10
C PHE A 26 -18.68 -6.27 -19.50
N GLN A 27 -18.19 -6.60 -18.28
CA GLN A 27 -18.51 -7.86 -17.61
C GLN A 27 -20.01 -8.00 -17.35
N ILE A 28 -20.66 -6.93 -16.86
CA ILE A 28 -22.08 -6.95 -16.52
C ILE A 28 -22.96 -6.87 -17.77
N ASN A 29 -22.76 -5.85 -18.59
CA ASN A 29 -23.69 -5.49 -19.65
C ASN A 29 -23.41 -6.18 -20.99
N THR A 30 -22.17 -6.57 -21.27
CA THR A 30 -21.79 -7.23 -22.52
C THR A 30 -21.59 -8.73 -22.34
N ALA A 31 -20.81 -9.14 -21.34
CA ALA A 31 -20.56 -10.56 -21.07
C ALA A 31 -21.67 -11.23 -20.24
N GLY A 32 -22.55 -10.45 -19.61
CA GLY A 32 -23.69 -10.95 -18.84
C GLY A 32 -23.30 -11.71 -17.57
N LEU A 33 -22.14 -11.41 -16.98
CA LEU A 33 -21.70 -12.04 -15.76
C LEU A 33 -22.58 -11.62 -14.58
N LYS A 34 -22.94 -12.58 -13.73
CA LYS A 34 -23.71 -12.32 -12.50
C LYS A 34 -22.84 -11.80 -11.37
N GLU A 35 -21.56 -12.17 -11.39
CA GLU A 35 -20.55 -11.74 -10.41
C GLU A 35 -19.33 -11.23 -11.17
N LEU A 36 -18.64 -10.25 -10.61
CA LEU A 36 -17.45 -9.66 -11.23
C LEU A 36 -16.27 -10.64 -11.20
N ASP A 37 -15.62 -10.80 -12.35
CA ASP A 37 -14.36 -11.54 -12.44
C ASP A 37 -13.19 -10.67 -11.93
N GLY A 38 -12.69 -11.00 -10.76
CA GLY A 38 -11.56 -10.31 -10.15
C GLY A 38 -10.25 -10.42 -10.97
N ARG A 39 -10.10 -11.39 -11.87
CA ARG A 39 -8.93 -11.51 -12.74
C ARG A 39 -8.95 -10.40 -13.79
N GLY A 40 -10.06 -10.23 -14.51
CA GLY A 40 -10.21 -9.14 -15.48
C GLY A 40 -10.02 -7.77 -14.84
N LEU A 41 -10.53 -7.58 -13.61
CA LEU A 41 -10.36 -6.33 -12.88
C LEU A 41 -8.90 -6.05 -12.45
N ARG A 42 -8.13 -7.07 -12.10
CA ARG A 42 -6.68 -6.92 -11.84
C ARG A 42 -5.90 -6.61 -13.11
N GLU A 43 -6.23 -7.26 -14.22
CA GLU A 43 -5.64 -6.96 -15.53
C GLU A 43 -5.96 -5.52 -15.95
N ALA A 44 -7.19 -5.06 -15.76
CA ALA A 44 -7.61 -3.69 -16.04
C ALA A 44 -6.92 -2.65 -15.15
N SER A 45 -6.70 -2.96 -13.87
CA SER A 45 -6.01 -2.08 -12.94
C SER A 45 -4.50 -2.04 -13.13
N GLY A 46 -3.90 -3.13 -13.64
CA GLY A 46 -2.45 -3.33 -13.73
C GLY A 46 -1.78 -3.70 -12.41
N TYR A 47 -2.58 -4.01 -11.36
CA TYR A 47 -2.11 -4.36 -10.03
C TYR A 47 -2.81 -5.63 -9.52
N VAL A 48 -2.25 -6.23 -8.45
CA VAL A 48 -2.88 -7.38 -7.75
C VAL A 48 -4.12 -6.96 -6.94
N PHE A 49 -4.47 -5.70 -6.99
CA PHE A 49 -5.63 -5.09 -6.34
C PHE A 49 -6.34 -4.10 -7.27
N TYR A 50 -7.58 -3.79 -6.99
CA TYR A 50 -8.42 -2.86 -7.75
C TYR A 50 -9.44 -2.19 -6.83
N ASN A 51 -10.17 -1.20 -7.38
CA ASN A 51 -11.33 -0.58 -6.71
C ASN A 51 -12.46 -0.40 -7.70
N THR A 52 -13.62 -1.00 -7.41
CA THR A 52 -14.82 -1.01 -8.27
C THR A 52 -15.72 0.19 -8.07
N SER A 53 -15.51 1.02 -7.03
CA SER A 53 -16.32 2.20 -6.80
C SER A 53 -16.03 3.29 -7.83
N LYS A 54 -16.93 4.22 -8.02
CA LYS A 54 -16.71 5.43 -8.85
C LYS A 54 -15.80 6.47 -8.20
N TRP A 55 -15.40 6.24 -6.94
CA TRP A 55 -14.70 7.21 -6.11
C TRP A 55 -13.19 7.06 -6.21
N THR A 56 -12.48 8.20 -6.09
CA THR A 56 -11.10 8.36 -5.68
C THR A 56 -11.08 9.30 -4.48
N LEU A 57 -9.98 9.36 -3.73
CA LEU A 57 -9.87 10.31 -2.61
C LEU A 57 -10.03 11.76 -3.09
N GLN A 58 -9.47 12.08 -4.26
CA GLN A 58 -9.60 13.40 -4.89
C GLN A 58 -11.06 13.71 -5.24
N LYS A 59 -11.79 12.74 -5.82
CA LYS A 59 -13.20 12.90 -6.17
C LYS A 59 -14.09 13.04 -4.93
N LEU A 60 -13.80 12.28 -3.86
CA LEU A 60 -14.48 12.44 -2.58
C LEU A 60 -14.31 13.85 -2.02
N TYR A 61 -13.09 14.39 -2.05
CA TYR A 61 -12.81 15.75 -1.60
C TYR A 61 -13.54 16.80 -2.43
N HIS A 62 -13.40 16.77 -3.76
CA HIS A 62 -13.97 17.80 -4.65
C HIS A 62 -15.50 17.79 -4.73
N THR A 63 -16.14 16.64 -4.49
CA THR A 63 -17.61 16.51 -4.52
C THR A 63 -18.22 16.56 -3.12
N ALA A 64 -17.41 16.78 -2.08
CA ALA A 64 -17.92 16.91 -0.74
C ALA A 64 -18.89 18.09 -0.63
N THR A 65 -20.03 17.83 0.00
CA THR A 65 -20.99 18.84 0.40
C THR A 65 -20.82 19.15 1.89
N ASN A 66 -21.51 20.15 2.41
CA ASN A 66 -21.49 20.49 3.84
C ASN A 66 -22.19 19.44 4.73
N SER A 67 -22.25 18.19 4.30
CA SER A 67 -22.86 17.06 5.01
C SER A 67 -21.85 15.97 5.29
N SER A 68 -21.38 15.89 6.53
CA SER A 68 -20.49 14.82 6.99
C SER A 68 -21.07 13.42 6.78
N ALA A 69 -22.39 13.27 6.89
CA ALA A 69 -23.05 11.97 6.69
C ALA A 69 -22.99 11.51 5.23
N ILE A 70 -23.11 12.41 4.26
CA ILE A 70 -22.98 12.08 2.83
C ILE A 70 -21.53 11.73 2.52
N LEU A 71 -20.58 12.50 3.04
CA LEU A 71 -19.16 12.22 2.87
C LEU A 71 -18.77 10.87 3.47
N GLU A 72 -19.25 10.54 4.68
CA GLU A 72 -19.04 9.23 5.32
C GLU A 72 -19.61 8.09 4.46
N ALA A 73 -20.82 8.23 3.93
CA ALA A 73 -21.46 7.23 3.08
C ALA A 73 -20.66 6.99 1.79
N ASN A 74 -20.25 8.07 1.11
CA ASN A 74 -19.45 8.00 -0.11
C ASN A 74 -18.05 7.39 0.16
N PHE A 75 -17.44 7.74 1.29
CA PHE A 75 -16.16 7.17 1.69
C PHE A 75 -16.29 5.67 2.01
N THR A 76 -17.40 5.29 2.66
CA THR A 76 -17.68 3.85 2.92
C THR A 76 -17.88 3.07 1.63
N GLU A 77 -18.62 3.64 0.64
CA GLU A 77 -18.73 3.06 -0.70
C GLU A 77 -17.35 2.89 -1.36
N TYR A 78 -16.50 3.90 -1.26
CA TYR A 78 -15.13 3.84 -1.76
C TYR A 78 -14.33 2.70 -1.12
N LEU A 79 -14.34 2.58 0.22
CA LEU A 79 -13.63 1.51 0.93
C LEU A 79 -14.15 0.12 0.59
N ASN A 80 -15.46 -0.03 0.42
CA ASN A 80 -16.08 -1.29 0.06
C ASN A 80 -15.84 -1.70 -1.40
N GLY A 81 -15.45 -0.77 -2.25
CA GLY A 81 -15.11 -1.03 -3.65
C GLY A 81 -13.75 -1.70 -3.86
N PHE A 82 -12.92 -1.77 -2.85
CA PHE A 82 -11.62 -2.43 -2.97
C PHE A 82 -11.72 -3.95 -3.10
N SER A 83 -10.73 -4.55 -3.73
CA SER A 83 -10.55 -5.99 -3.78
C SER A 83 -10.33 -6.59 -2.38
N GLN A 84 -10.66 -7.88 -2.21
CA GLN A 84 -10.69 -8.54 -0.90
C GLN A 84 -9.38 -8.42 -0.11
N ASN A 85 -8.24 -8.53 -0.78
CA ASN A 85 -6.91 -8.36 -0.15
C ASN A 85 -6.70 -6.95 0.46
N VAL A 86 -7.23 -5.91 -0.18
CA VAL A 86 -7.19 -4.54 0.38
C VAL A 86 -8.23 -4.38 1.50
N ILE A 87 -9.41 -4.98 1.37
CA ILE A 87 -10.44 -4.96 2.43
C ILE A 87 -9.88 -5.55 3.72
N GLU A 88 -9.12 -6.65 3.66
CA GLU A 88 -8.47 -7.23 4.84
C GLU A 88 -7.53 -6.24 5.53
N ILE A 89 -6.75 -5.47 4.77
CA ILE A 89 -5.88 -4.42 5.29
C ILE A 89 -6.71 -3.31 5.95
N ILE A 90 -7.77 -2.85 5.29
CA ILE A 90 -8.69 -1.82 5.80
C ILE A 90 -9.32 -2.24 7.13
N ASP A 91 -9.72 -3.51 7.23
CA ASP A 91 -10.35 -4.06 8.43
C ASP A 91 -9.35 -4.22 9.58
N LYS A 92 -8.11 -4.68 9.31
CA LYS A 92 -7.01 -4.76 10.29
C LYS A 92 -6.65 -3.39 10.86
N PHE A 93 -6.62 -2.36 10.04
CA PHE A 93 -6.45 -0.97 10.48
C PHE A 93 -7.70 -0.38 11.17
N LYS A 94 -8.82 -1.09 11.17
CA LYS A 94 -10.12 -0.57 11.67
C LYS A 94 -10.51 0.76 11.01
N LEU A 95 -10.11 0.95 9.75
CA LEU A 95 -10.20 2.24 9.08
C LEU A 95 -11.64 2.74 8.95
N LYS A 96 -12.62 1.85 8.70
CA LYS A 96 -14.04 2.22 8.63
C LYS A 96 -14.54 2.86 9.92
N ALA A 97 -14.12 2.34 11.07
CA ALA A 97 -14.48 2.92 12.37
C ALA A 97 -13.82 4.29 12.59
N GLN A 98 -12.57 4.47 12.14
CA GLN A 98 -11.88 5.75 12.20
C GLN A 98 -12.53 6.80 11.29
N ILE A 99 -12.94 6.44 10.06
CA ILE A 99 -13.68 7.34 9.15
C ILE A 99 -14.99 7.80 9.80
N LYS A 100 -15.76 6.86 10.35
CA LYS A 100 -16.99 7.17 11.07
C LYS A 100 -16.75 8.13 12.25
N HIS A 101 -15.68 7.88 13.02
CA HIS A 101 -15.30 8.74 14.12
C HIS A 101 -14.94 10.15 13.65
N MET A 102 -14.11 10.28 12.61
CA MET A 102 -13.73 11.57 12.03
C MET A 102 -14.93 12.32 11.46
N ALA A 103 -15.88 11.63 10.80
CA ALA A 103 -17.12 12.21 10.31
C ALA A 103 -17.98 12.73 11.46
N SER A 104 -18.09 11.98 12.57
CA SER A 104 -18.86 12.41 13.76
C SER A 104 -18.29 13.64 14.47
N LYS A 105 -17.04 13.98 14.18
CA LYS A 105 -16.32 15.15 14.70
C LYS A 105 -16.18 16.28 13.70
N ASP A 106 -16.79 16.16 12.52
CA ASP A 106 -16.68 17.09 11.38
C ASP A 106 -15.25 17.40 10.92
N VAL A 107 -14.30 16.47 11.13
CA VAL A 107 -12.88 16.63 10.72
C VAL A 107 -12.49 15.79 9.50
N LEU A 108 -13.39 14.95 8.98
CA LEU A 108 -13.09 14.05 7.88
C LEU A 108 -12.71 14.80 6.60
N LEU A 109 -13.36 15.91 6.30
CA LEU A 109 -13.08 16.73 5.12
C LEU A 109 -11.71 17.38 5.21
N ASP A 110 -11.34 17.92 6.39
CA ASP A 110 -10.04 18.53 6.62
C ASP A 110 -8.90 17.50 6.48
N VAL A 111 -9.12 16.29 6.96
CA VAL A 111 -8.18 15.18 6.78
C VAL A 111 -8.05 14.84 5.29
N LEU A 112 -9.15 14.71 4.55
CA LEU A 112 -9.12 14.47 3.11
C LEU A 112 -8.36 15.56 2.36
N GLU A 113 -8.56 16.83 2.69
CA GLU A 113 -7.83 17.96 2.11
C GLU A 113 -6.32 17.77 2.21
N LYS A 114 -5.82 17.37 3.38
CA LYS A 114 -4.39 17.12 3.59
C LYS A 114 -3.88 15.95 2.76
N PHE A 115 -4.63 14.84 2.73
CA PHE A 115 -4.22 13.64 1.99
C PHE A 115 -4.40 13.74 0.47
N THR A 116 -5.22 14.67 -0.01
CA THR A 116 -5.39 14.95 -1.45
C THR A 116 -4.55 16.13 -1.93
N SER A 117 -3.70 16.69 -1.06
CA SER A 117 -2.83 17.80 -1.39
C SER A 117 -1.93 17.51 -2.58
N ARG A 118 -1.89 18.42 -3.56
CA ARG A 118 -1.04 18.32 -4.75
C ARG A 118 0.42 18.66 -4.48
N TYR A 119 0.78 19.07 -3.28
CA TYR A 119 2.16 19.30 -2.84
C TYR A 119 2.88 17.99 -2.43
N ILE A 120 2.16 16.88 -2.35
CA ILE A 120 2.70 15.56 -1.97
C ILE A 120 2.44 14.60 -3.12
N ASN A 121 3.52 14.05 -3.70
CA ASN A 121 3.44 13.04 -4.74
C ASN A 121 3.62 11.64 -4.14
N LEU A 122 2.55 10.87 -4.10
CA LEU A 122 2.60 9.44 -3.70
C LEU A 122 2.40 8.50 -4.90
N THR A 123 2.56 9.01 -6.14
CA THR A 123 2.49 8.21 -7.36
C THR A 123 3.88 7.66 -7.74
N ASP A 124 3.92 6.71 -8.64
CA ASP A 124 5.14 6.16 -9.23
C ASP A 124 5.66 6.98 -10.44
N LYS A 125 5.04 8.13 -10.71
CA LYS A 125 5.37 9.04 -11.81
C LYS A 125 5.74 10.43 -11.30
N GLU A 126 6.55 11.15 -12.08
CA GLU A 126 6.82 12.58 -11.81
C GLU A 126 5.51 13.36 -11.84
N ALA A 127 5.33 14.26 -10.89
CA ALA A 127 4.20 15.19 -10.80
C ALA A 127 4.70 16.63 -10.74
N VAL A 128 3.78 17.59 -10.89
CA VAL A 128 4.07 19.02 -10.73
C VAL A 128 3.11 19.58 -9.69
N ASP A 129 3.65 20.28 -8.70
CA ASP A 129 2.85 20.95 -7.68
C ASP A 129 2.16 22.21 -8.23
N PRO A 130 1.26 22.83 -7.47
CA PRO A 130 0.55 24.04 -7.90
C PRO A 130 1.47 25.23 -8.21
N ASP A 131 2.68 25.27 -7.63
CA ASP A 131 3.67 26.33 -7.84
C ASP A 131 4.59 26.06 -9.03
N GLY A 132 4.36 24.94 -9.77
CA GLY A 132 5.16 24.56 -10.94
C GLY A 132 6.45 23.81 -10.61
N LYS A 133 6.67 23.41 -9.35
CA LYS A 133 7.85 22.65 -8.94
C LYS A 133 7.62 21.16 -9.25
N LYS A 134 8.65 20.53 -9.83
CA LYS A 134 8.64 19.09 -10.07
C LYS A 134 8.76 18.32 -8.76
N LEU A 135 7.86 17.37 -8.58
CA LEU A 135 7.84 16.41 -7.48
C LEU A 135 8.30 15.04 -8.02
N PRO A 136 9.37 14.46 -7.46
CA PRO A 136 9.85 13.16 -7.93
C PRO A 136 8.82 12.06 -7.71
N PRO A 137 8.89 10.96 -8.49
CA PRO A 137 8.09 9.78 -8.24
C PRO A 137 8.47 9.15 -6.91
N LEU A 138 7.49 8.61 -6.20
CA LEU A 138 7.73 7.82 -5.00
C LEU A 138 7.88 6.35 -5.39
N THR A 139 9.11 5.85 -5.33
CA THR A 139 9.39 4.42 -5.56
C THR A 139 8.85 3.56 -4.43
N ASN A 140 8.75 2.24 -4.65
CA ASN A 140 8.37 1.30 -3.58
C ASN A 140 9.37 1.31 -2.42
N LEU A 141 10.66 1.45 -2.72
CA LEU A 141 11.69 1.65 -1.70
C LEU A 141 11.46 2.96 -0.91
N GLY A 142 11.18 4.05 -1.63
CA GLY A 142 10.85 5.34 -1.01
C GLY A 142 9.60 5.26 -0.13
N MET A 143 8.58 4.48 -0.54
CA MET A 143 7.40 4.25 0.29
C MET A 143 7.73 3.50 1.59
N GLY A 144 8.64 2.52 1.52
CA GLY A 144 9.17 1.86 2.72
C GLY A 144 9.79 2.86 3.71
N TYR A 145 10.63 3.79 3.23
CA TYR A 145 11.19 4.85 4.09
C TYR A 145 10.11 5.76 4.69
N VAL A 146 9.07 6.08 3.94
CA VAL A 146 7.94 6.87 4.47
C VAL A 146 7.24 6.13 5.60
N PHE A 147 6.99 4.82 5.45
CA PHE A 147 6.39 4.03 6.52
C PHE A 147 7.27 3.96 7.77
N GLU A 148 8.55 3.70 7.61
CA GLU A 148 9.52 3.67 8.69
C GLU A 148 9.53 4.98 9.49
N GLU A 149 9.60 6.12 8.79
CA GLU A 149 9.62 7.43 9.43
C GLU A 149 8.30 7.76 10.13
N LEU A 150 7.17 7.36 9.55
CA LEU A 150 5.85 7.54 10.18
C LEU A 150 5.71 6.70 11.45
N ILE A 151 6.17 5.44 11.43
CA ILE A 151 6.15 4.57 12.61
C ILE A 151 7.07 5.14 13.69
N ARG A 152 8.28 5.56 13.31
CA ARG A 152 9.23 6.19 14.25
C ARG A 152 8.62 7.43 14.92
N LYS A 153 8.02 8.32 14.14
CA LYS A 153 7.34 9.51 14.63
C LYS A 153 6.17 9.18 15.56
N PHE A 154 5.36 8.22 15.16
CA PHE A 154 4.23 7.78 15.97
C PHE A 154 4.67 7.24 17.33
N ASN A 155 5.73 6.43 17.36
CA ASN A 155 6.28 5.88 18.60
C ASN A 155 6.87 6.97 19.50
N GLU A 156 7.62 7.94 18.92
CA GLU A 156 8.14 9.08 19.67
C GLU A 156 7.00 9.92 20.30
N ASP A 157 5.95 10.20 19.55
CA ASP A 157 4.81 11.00 20.03
C ASP A 157 4.02 10.30 21.14
N ASN A 158 3.98 8.96 21.15
CA ASN A 158 3.27 8.16 22.14
C ASN A 158 4.16 7.69 23.31
N ASN A 159 5.43 8.06 23.36
CA ASN A 159 6.43 7.57 24.32
C ASN A 159 6.54 6.02 24.37
N GLU A 160 6.27 5.37 23.23
CA GLU A 160 6.48 3.94 23.07
C GLU A 160 7.96 3.65 22.79
N GLU A 161 8.48 2.53 23.27
CA GLU A 161 9.87 2.16 23.00
C GLU A 161 10.06 1.92 21.50
N ALA A 162 10.94 2.70 20.86
CA ALA A 162 11.17 2.70 19.42
C ALA A 162 11.59 1.33 18.84
N GLY A 163 11.99 0.39 19.69
CA GLY A 163 12.40 -0.96 19.32
C GLY A 163 11.27 -1.97 19.14
N GLU A 164 10.03 -1.66 19.55
CA GLU A 164 8.94 -2.65 19.52
C GLU A 164 8.37 -2.90 18.12
N HIS A 165 8.51 -1.93 17.19
CA HIS A 165 7.84 -2.01 15.90
C HIS A 165 8.77 -1.88 14.68
N PHE A 166 10.07 -1.68 14.89
CA PHE A 166 10.96 -1.37 13.79
C PHE A 166 12.41 -1.85 14.03
N THR A 167 12.93 -2.61 13.06
CA THR A 167 14.34 -2.98 13.03
C THR A 167 15.10 -2.02 12.10
N PRO A 168 16.17 -1.34 12.54
CA PRO A 168 16.93 -0.43 11.69
C PRO A 168 17.45 -1.10 10.41
N ARG A 169 17.43 -0.39 9.29
CA ARG A 169 17.84 -0.93 7.98
C ARG A 169 19.27 -1.41 7.97
N GLU A 170 20.16 -0.74 8.66
CA GLU A 170 21.57 -1.14 8.76
C GLU A 170 21.71 -2.52 9.41
N VAL A 171 20.86 -2.82 10.41
CA VAL A 171 20.80 -4.13 11.06
C VAL A 171 20.23 -5.17 10.09
N ILE A 172 19.14 -4.84 9.41
CA ILE A 172 18.52 -5.70 8.39
C ILE A 172 19.52 -6.02 7.29
N ASN A 173 20.21 -5.02 6.75
CA ASN A 173 21.25 -5.19 5.73
C ASN A 173 22.40 -6.07 6.21
N LEU A 174 22.87 -5.87 7.44
CA LEU A 174 23.89 -6.72 8.03
C LEU A 174 23.41 -8.18 8.11
N MET A 175 22.21 -8.41 8.64
CA MET A 175 21.63 -9.76 8.76
C MET A 175 21.46 -10.42 7.40
N THR A 176 20.93 -9.69 6.41
CA THR A 176 20.75 -10.17 5.04
C THR A 176 22.09 -10.59 4.41
N ASN A 177 23.12 -9.75 4.57
CA ASN A 177 24.47 -10.07 4.10
C ASN A 177 25.05 -11.31 4.79
N ILE A 178 24.89 -11.44 6.09
CA ILE A 178 25.37 -12.62 6.84
C ILE A 178 24.70 -13.90 6.34
N VAL A 179 23.40 -13.85 6.07
CA VAL A 179 22.62 -15.03 5.64
C VAL A 179 22.94 -15.40 4.18
N PHE A 180 22.96 -14.45 3.26
CA PHE A 180 22.98 -14.75 1.83
C PHE A 180 24.38 -14.77 1.20
N ASN A 181 25.34 -13.97 1.67
CA ASN A 181 26.70 -13.96 1.10
C ASN A 181 27.37 -15.34 1.07
N PRO A 182 27.27 -16.17 2.15
CA PRO A 182 27.89 -17.49 2.13
C PRO A 182 27.32 -18.47 1.10
N ILE A 183 26.07 -18.25 0.67
CA ILE A 183 25.32 -19.17 -0.21
C ILE A 183 24.98 -18.56 -1.58
N LYS A 184 25.42 -17.35 -1.86
CA LYS A 184 25.02 -16.58 -3.06
C LYS A 184 25.22 -17.34 -4.36
N ASP A 185 26.31 -18.10 -4.48
CA ASP A 185 26.68 -18.83 -5.69
C ASP A 185 25.96 -20.20 -5.81
N THR A 186 25.22 -20.59 -4.78
CA THR A 186 24.52 -21.88 -4.69
C THR A 186 23.02 -21.76 -4.50
N LEU A 187 22.48 -20.58 -4.71
CA LEU A 187 21.04 -20.33 -4.56
C LEU A 187 20.24 -21.17 -5.58
N PRO A 188 19.19 -21.88 -5.13
CA PRO A 188 18.36 -22.69 -6.01
C PRO A 188 17.50 -21.83 -6.94
N PRO A 189 16.95 -22.39 -8.04
CA PRO A 189 16.06 -21.67 -8.96
C PRO A 189 14.79 -21.13 -8.31
N VAL A 190 14.33 -21.75 -7.22
CA VAL A 190 13.18 -21.32 -6.42
C VAL A 190 13.61 -21.18 -4.97
N ILE A 191 13.35 -20.02 -4.39
CA ILE A 191 13.73 -19.70 -3.02
C ILE A 191 12.47 -19.33 -2.23
N THR A 192 12.33 -19.93 -1.06
CA THR A 192 11.34 -19.55 -0.07
C THR A 192 12.03 -18.86 1.10
N ILE A 193 11.57 -17.65 1.42
CA ILE A 193 12.03 -16.90 2.57
C ILE A 193 10.87 -16.81 3.55
N TYR A 194 11.12 -17.23 4.79
CA TYR A 194 10.12 -17.22 5.85
C TYR A 194 10.62 -16.45 7.07
N ASP A 195 9.84 -15.46 7.48
CA ASP A 195 10.07 -14.69 8.70
C ASP A 195 8.90 -14.95 9.68
N PRO A 196 9.14 -15.64 10.80
CA PRO A 196 8.08 -15.99 11.76
C PRO A 196 7.62 -14.82 12.62
N ALA A 197 8.29 -13.68 12.60
CA ALA A 197 7.99 -12.46 13.35
C ALA A 197 8.33 -11.24 12.49
N CYS A 198 7.69 -11.16 11.30
CA CYS A 198 8.15 -10.32 10.21
C CYS A 198 7.99 -8.80 10.46
N GLY A 199 7.27 -8.40 11.48
CA GLY A 199 7.04 -6.99 11.74
C GLY A 199 6.41 -6.30 10.52
N SER A 200 6.97 -5.18 10.14
CA SER A 200 6.59 -4.45 8.91
C SER A 200 7.12 -5.05 7.61
N GLY A 201 7.82 -6.19 7.66
CA GLY A 201 8.31 -6.91 6.48
C GLY A 201 9.70 -6.49 6.00
N GLY A 202 10.44 -5.75 6.81
CA GLY A 202 11.77 -5.24 6.44
C GLY A 202 12.74 -6.34 6.03
N MET A 203 12.86 -7.43 6.82
CA MET A 203 13.71 -8.57 6.50
C MET A 203 13.32 -9.28 5.20
N LEU A 204 12.01 -9.45 4.98
CA LEU A 204 11.51 -10.07 3.74
C LEU A 204 11.85 -9.23 2.51
N THR A 205 11.59 -7.92 2.60
CA THR A 205 11.88 -6.97 1.51
C THR A 205 13.36 -6.90 1.18
N GLU A 206 14.22 -6.71 2.18
CA GLU A 206 15.67 -6.58 1.94
C GLU A 206 16.28 -7.91 1.47
N SER A 207 15.77 -9.04 1.95
CA SER A 207 16.19 -10.36 1.44
C SER A 207 15.83 -10.51 -0.04
N GLN A 208 14.62 -10.11 -0.44
CA GLN A 208 14.23 -10.13 -1.85
C GLN A 208 15.08 -9.18 -2.70
N ASN A 209 15.30 -7.94 -2.23
CA ASN A 209 16.14 -6.97 -2.91
C ASN A 209 17.56 -7.49 -3.08
N PHE A 210 18.14 -8.07 -2.03
CA PHE A 210 19.49 -8.63 -2.05
C PHE A 210 19.67 -9.73 -3.11
N ILE A 211 18.66 -10.58 -3.30
CA ILE A 211 18.69 -11.67 -4.27
C ILE A 211 18.37 -11.18 -5.69
N LYS A 212 17.46 -10.19 -5.84
CA LYS A 212 17.04 -9.63 -7.14
C LYS A 212 17.80 -8.38 -7.56
N ASP A 213 18.79 -7.94 -6.81
CA ASP A 213 19.52 -6.71 -7.12
C ASP A 213 20.15 -6.76 -8.51
N GLU A 214 19.61 -5.97 -9.44
CA GLU A 214 20.07 -5.87 -10.82
C GLU A 214 21.50 -5.29 -10.93
N ASN A 215 21.94 -4.54 -9.92
CA ASN A 215 23.24 -3.90 -9.84
C ASN A 215 24.18 -4.60 -8.83
N GLY A 216 23.68 -5.59 -8.08
CA GLY A 216 24.42 -6.30 -7.05
C GLY A 216 25.25 -7.48 -7.59
N GLU A 217 26.06 -8.06 -6.69
CA GLU A 217 26.87 -9.24 -6.99
C GLU A 217 26.02 -10.51 -7.18
N ILE A 218 24.79 -10.52 -6.65
CA ILE A 218 23.85 -11.65 -6.71
C ILE A 218 22.76 -11.33 -7.71
N ARG A 219 22.85 -11.88 -8.91
CA ARG A 219 21.77 -11.92 -9.89
C ARG A 219 21.17 -13.31 -9.91
N ALA A 220 20.46 -13.69 -8.88
CA ALA A 220 19.76 -14.97 -8.94
C ALA A 220 18.54 -14.84 -9.87
N LYS A 221 18.49 -15.66 -10.91
CA LYS A 221 17.29 -15.86 -11.74
C LYS A 221 16.24 -16.72 -11.00
N SER A 222 16.13 -16.52 -9.70
CA SER A 222 15.31 -17.36 -8.84
C SER A 222 13.94 -16.74 -8.66
N ASP A 223 12.91 -17.57 -8.71
CA ASP A 223 11.59 -17.19 -8.22
C ASP A 223 11.63 -17.14 -6.69
N ILE A 224 11.24 -16.02 -6.11
CA ILE A 224 11.30 -15.81 -4.68
C ILE A 224 9.88 -15.76 -4.13
N TYR A 225 9.59 -16.62 -3.16
CA TYR A 225 8.34 -16.66 -2.42
C TYR A 225 8.58 -16.19 -0.99
N LEU A 226 7.86 -15.15 -0.58
CA LEU A 226 7.96 -14.55 0.75
C LEU A 226 6.81 -15.02 1.62
N TYR A 227 7.13 -15.46 2.83
CA TYR A 227 6.17 -15.83 3.86
C TYR A 227 6.50 -15.11 5.16
N GLY A 228 5.50 -14.51 5.79
CA GLY A 228 5.66 -13.83 7.07
C GLY A 228 4.55 -14.22 8.04
N LYS A 229 4.85 -14.13 9.33
CA LYS A 229 3.86 -14.13 10.41
C LYS A 229 4.05 -12.88 11.25
N GLU A 230 2.94 -12.25 11.60
CA GLU A 230 2.89 -11.10 12.51
C GLU A 230 1.64 -11.20 13.39
N ILE A 231 1.81 -10.96 14.69
CA ILE A 231 0.71 -11.04 15.66
C ILE A 231 -0.04 -9.72 15.80
N ASN A 232 0.65 -8.60 15.56
CA ASN A 232 0.06 -7.28 15.64
C ASN A 232 -0.69 -6.95 14.34
N ASP A 233 -1.98 -6.68 14.44
CA ASP A 233 -2.85 -6.43 13.28
C ASP A 233 -2.41 -5.21 12.45
N GLU A 234 -1.95 -4.13 13.09
CA GLU A 234 -1.52 -2.91 12.38
C GLU A 234 -0.19 -3.14 11.65
N THR A 235 0.77 -3.76 12.31
CA THR A 235 2.07 -4.11 11.72
C THR A 235 1.91 -5.11 10.58
N TYR A 236 1.04 -6.11 10.74
CA TYR A 236 0.66 -7.03 9.67
C TYR A 236 0.07 -6.29 8.46
N ALA A 237 -0.85 -5.33 8.70
CA ALA A 237 -1.46 -4.57 7.62
C ALA A 237 -0.44 -3.70 6.88
N ILE A 238 0.57 -3.15 7.57
CA ILE A 238 1.69 -2.41 6.97
C ILE A 238 2.50 -3.35 6.07
N CYS A 239 2.93 -4.50 6.60
CA CYS A 239 3.69 -5.51 5.86
C CYS A 239 2.95 -5.95 4.59
N ASN A 240 1.68 -6.31 4.74
CA ASN A 240 0.85 -6.78 3.63
C ASN A 240 0.64 -5.68 2.56
N SER A 241 0.46 -4.43 2.99
CA SER A 241 0.36 -3.27 2.08
C SER A 241 1.64 -3.07 1.27
N ASP A 242 2.80 -3.14 1.92
CA ASP A 242 4.10 -2.98 1.27
C ASP A 242 4.36 -4.10 0.25
N MET A 243 4.10 -5.35 0.63
CA MET A 243 4.23 -6.50 -0.25
C MET A 243 3.31 -6.38 -1.47
N MET A 244 2.05 -6.02 -1.26
CA MET A 244 1.06 -5.87 -2.33
C MET A 244 1.43 -4.75 -3.32
N ILE A 245 1.94 -3.61 -2.83
CA ILE A 245 2.40 -2.49 -3.67
C ILE A 245 3.59 -2.91 -4.53
N LYS A 246 4.43 -3.82 -4.04
CA LYS A 246 5.58 -4.38 -4.76
C LYS A 246 5.23 -5.50 -5.74
N GLY A 247 3.98 -5.95 -5.74
CA GLY A 247 3.50 -7.02 -6.60
C GLY A 247 3.85 -8.43 -6.10
N ASN A 248 4.07 -8.57 -4.81
CA ASN A 248 4.33 -9.84 -4.13
C ASN A 248 3.03 -10.43 -3.55
#